data_4b6dc219acb86a6b9d41b8e79dcde7b0
#
_entry.id   4b6dc219acb86a6b9d41b8e79dcde7b0
#
_cell.length_a   1.000
_cell.length_b   1.000
_cell.length_c   1.000
_cell.angle_alpha   90.00
_cell.angle_beta   90.00
_cell.angle_gamma   90.00
#
_symmetry.space_group_name_H-M   'P 1'
#
loop_
_entity.id
_entity.type
_entity.pdbx_description
1 polymer ?
#
loop_
_entity_poly.entity_id
_entity_poly.type
_entity_poly.pdbx_seq_one_letter_code
_entity_poly.pdbx_strand_id
1 'polypeptide(L)'
;MMALDTNVLARFFIDDADDAQAAKQRPAAVQALSERAFVSVTVLLELEWVMRGFYGLPLAGIGRVLRALAGIEHITLEDRGAVLLALDAFDKGLDFADALHLARSSRASGFATFDRRLAKRVKGLALVPPVALLA
;
A
#
# COMPACT_ATOMS: atom_id res chain seq x y z
N MET A 1 -9.18 -2.38 -19.71
CA MET A 1 -8.86 -2.37 -18.27
C MET A 1 -8.63 -0.92 -17.83
N MET A 2 -9.38 -0.49 -16.81
CA MET A 2 -9.26 0.88 -16.30
C MET A 2 -8.24 0.93 -15.18
N ALA A 3 -7.44 1.98 -15.13
CA ALA A 3 -6.63 2.28 -13.96
C ALA A 3 -7.48 3.03 -12.93
N LEU A 4 -7.33 2.69 -11.67
CA LEU A 4 -8.14 3.25 -10.59
C LEU A 4 -7.35 4.29 -9.80
N ASP A 5 -8.00 5.41 -9.52
CA ASP A 5 -7.44 6.44 -8.64
C ASP A 5 -7.66 6.08 -7.17
N THR A 6 -6.90 6.71 -6.31
CA THR A 6 -6.94 6.48 -4.85
C THR A 6 -8.35 6.66 -4.28
N ASN A 7 -9.07 7.70 -4.69
CA ASN A 7 -10.41 7.95 -4.17
C ASN A 7 -11.41 6.86 -4.55
N VAL A 8 -11.26 6.24 -5.71
CA VAL A 8 -12.10 5.12 -6.11
C VAL A 8 -11.92 3.96 -5.13
N LEU A 9 -10.68 3.64 -4.79
CA LEU A 9 -10.36 2.58 -3.83
C LEU A 9 -10.85 2.94 -2.43
N ALA A 10 -10.65 4.18 -2.00
CA ALA A 10 -11.11 4.64 -0.69
C ALA A 10 -12.63 4.54 -0.56
N ARG A 11 -13.37 4.96 -1.59
CA ARG A 11 -14.84 4.87 -1.59
C ARG A 11 -15.33 3.42 -1.57
N PHE A 12 -14.58 2.52 -2.17
CA PHE A 12 -14.91 1.10 -2.17
C PHE A 12 -14.71 0.47 -0.78
N PHE A 13 -13.52 0.67 -0.21
CA PHE A 13 -13.14 -0.03 1.03
C PHE A 13 -13.67 0.63 2.30
N ILE A 14 -13.94 1.94 2.28
CA ILE A 14 -14.33 2.69 3.47
C ILE A 14 -15.75 3.21 3.29
N ASP A 15 -16.65 2.72 4.16
CA ASP A 15 -18.03 3.18 4.16
C ASP A 15 -18.14 4.42 5.06
N ASP A 16 -17.99 5.58 4.45
CA ASP A 16 -18.07 6.87 5.15
C ASP A 16 -19.49 7.44 5.01
N ALA A 17 -20.40 6.91 5.80
CA ALA A 17 -21.82 7.25 5.73
C ALA A 17 -22.10 8.71 6.13
N ASP A 18 -21.19 9.34 6.90
CA ASP A 18 -21.34 10.73 7.34
C ASP A 18 -20.90 11.73 6.28
N ASP A 19 -20.18 11.28 5.25
CA ASP A 19 -19.79 12.11 4.12
C ASP A 19 -20.76 11.85 2.97
N ALA A 20 -21.62 12.84 2.71
CA ALA A 20 -22.65 12.73 1.67
C ALA A 20 -22.06 12.50 0.28
N GLN A 21 -20.93 13.12 -0.04
CA GLN A 21 -20.26 12.94 -1.32
C GLN A 21 -19.67 11.53 -1.45
N ALA A 22 -19.03 11.03 -0.40
CA ALA A 22 -18.50 9.69 -0.38
C ALA A 22 -19.59 8.65 -0.57
N ALA A 23 -20.71 8.80 0.15
CA ALA A 23 -21.85 7.92 0.01
C ALA A 23 -22.44 7.93 -1.40
N LYS A 24 -22.49 9.10 -2.03
CA LYS A 24 -22.99 9.26 -3.40
C LYS A 24 -22.06 8.59 -4.42
N GLN A 25 -20.76 8.63 -4.19
CA GLN A 25 -19.75 8.07 -5.11
C GLN A 25 -19.56 6.56 -4.96
N ARG A 26 -19.95 6.00 -3.84
CA ARG A 26 -19.67 4.58 -3.53
C ARG A 26 -20.23 3.60 -4.57
N PRO A 27 -21.47 3.73 -5.07
CA PRO A 27 -21.96 2.78 -6.08
C PRO A 27 -21.10 2.74 -7.34
N ALA A 28 -20.60 3.90 -7.79
CA ALA A 28 -19.71 3.97 -8.96
C ALA A 28 -18.36 3.31 -8.66
N ALA A 29 -17.83 3.46 -7.43
CA ALA A 29 -16.60 2.80 -7.01
C ALA A 29 -16.77 1.28 -6.98
N VAL A 30 -17.89 0.79 -6.45
CA VAL A 30 -18.21 -0.63 -6.43
C VAL A 30 -18.27 -1.19 -7.86
N GLN A 31 -18.90 -0.46 -8.77
CA GLN A 31 -18.97 -0.85 -10.18
C GLN A 31 -17.59 -0.90 -10.81
N ALA A 32 -16.74 0.10 -10.53
CA ALA A 32 -15.38 0.14 -11.09
C ALA A 32 -14.53 -1.07 -10.64
N LEU A 33 -14.66 -1.48 -9.39
CA LEU A 33 -13.91 -2.63 -8.86
C LEU A 33 -14.55 -3.98 -9.23
N SER A 34 -15.74 -4.00 -9.80
CA SER A 34 -16.36 -5.22 -10.30
C SER A 34 -15.81 -5.66 -11.65
N GLU A 35 -15.04 -4.80 -12.31
CA GLU A 35 -14.48 -5.03 -13.64
C GLU A 35 -12.96 -5.15 -13.55
N ARG A 36 -12.35 -5.63 -14.65
CA ARG A 36 -10.89 -5.69 -14.74
C ARG A 36 -10.30 -4.29 -14.59
N ALA A 37 -9.36 -4.14 -13.67
CA ALA A 37 -8.78 -2.84 -13.37
C ALA A 37 -7.30 -2.97 -12.98
N PHE A 38 -6.62 -1.84 -13.02
CA PHE A 38 -5.19 -1.72 -12.72
C PHE A 38 -4.99 -0.72 -11.58
N VAL A 39 -4.09 -1.04 -10.67
CA VAL A 39 -3.72 -0.16 -9.56
C VAL A 39 -2.20 0.00 -9.55
N SER A 40 -1.74 1.25 -9.66
CA SER A 40 -0.30 1.55 -9.61
C SER A 40 0.22 1.54 -8.18
N VAL A 41 1.54 1.37 -8.02
CA VAL A 41 2.16 1.41 -6.69
C VAL A 41 2.04 2.79 -6.05
N THR A 42 2.04 3.86 -6.84
CA THR A 42 1.87 5.22 -6.30
C THR A 42 0.47 5.42 -5.73
N VAL A 43 -0.55 4.82 -6.34
CA VAL A 43 -1.91 4.83 -5.81
C VAL A 43 -1.98 4.02 -4.51
N LEU A 44 -1.30 2.88 -4.43
CA LEU A 44 -1.25 2.10 -3.18
C LEU A 44 -0.60 2.89 -2.03
N LEU A 45 0.50 3.59 -2.32
CA LEU A 45 1.16 4.46 -1.34
C LEU A 45 0.22 5.54 -0.83
N GLU A 46 -0.48 6.21 -1.74
CA GLU A 46 -1.42 7.26 -1.37
C GLU A 46 -2.61 6.69 -0.60
N LEU A 47 -3.11 5.52 -0.98
CA LEU A 47 -4.21 4.86 -0.28
C LEU A 47 -3.83 4.56 1.18
N GLU A 48 -2.64 4.01 1.41
CA GLU A 48 -2.17 3.76 2.78
C GLU A 48 -2.12 5.06 3.58
N TRP A 49 -1.54 6.10 2.99
CA TRP A 49 -1.42 7.40 3.63
C TRP A 49 -2.80 8.00 3.96
N VAL A 50 -3.75 7.91 3.04
CA VAL A 50 -5.12 8.42 3.23
C VAL A 50 -5.83 7.66 4.34
N MET A 51 -5.71 6.33 4.34
CA MET A 51 -6.33 5.51 5.40
C MET A 51 -5.78 5.84 6.77
N ARG A 52 -4.47 6.03 6.87
CA ARG A 52 -3.80 6.33 8.12
C ARG A 52 -4.01 7.78 8.55
N GLY A 53 -3.78 8.73 7.64
CA GLY A 53 -3.74 10.16 7.96
C GLY A 53 -5.10 10.84 7.94
N PHE A 54 -5.99 10.48 7.03
CA PHE A 54 -7.30 11.11 6.89
C PHE A 54 -8.37 10.34 7.68
N TYR A 55 -8.43 9.03 7.50
CA TYR A 55 -9.45 8.21 8.16
C TYR A 55 -9.03 7.72 9.55
N GLY A 56 -7.77 7.82 9.90
CA GLY A 56 -7.26 7.39 11.20
C GLY A 56 -7.40 5.90 11.47
N LEU A 57 -7.35 5.06 10.43
CA LEU A 57 -7.47 3.63 10.61
C LEU A 57 -6.23 3.05 11.32
N PRO A 58 -6.41 2.05 12.17
CA PRO A 58 -5.28 1.36 12.78
C PRO A 58 -4.49 0.58 11.72
N LEU A 59 -3.19 0.35 11.98
CA LEU A 59 -2.31 -0.34 11.04
C LEU A 59 -2.86 -1.71 10.63
N ALA A 60 -3.43 -2.46 11.57
CA ALA A 60 -4.02 -3.76 11.27
C ALA A 60 -5.18 -3.65 10.27
N GLY A 61 -6.00 -2.62 10.40
CA GLY A 61 -7.10 -2.35 9.47
C GLY A 61 -6.60 -1.98 8.07
N ILE A 62 -5.55 -1.16 8.01
CA ILE A 62 -4.91 -0.78 6.75
C ILE A 62 -4.35 -2.03 6.06
N GLY A 63 -3.64 -2.87 6.79
CA GLY A 63 -3.10 -4.12 6.26
C GLY A 63 -4.19 -5.02 5.68
N ARG A 64 -5.32 -5.13 6.36
CA ARG A 64 -6.45 -5.93 5.87
C ARG A 64 -7.00 -5.38 4.54
N VAL A 65 -7.12 -4.06 4.42
CA VAL A 65 -7.60 -3.43 3.17
C VAL A 65 -6.64 -3.71 2.02
N LEU A 66 -5.34 -3.49 2.24
CA LEU A 66 -4.33 -3.68 1.20
C LEU A 66 -4.26 -5.15 0.77
N ARG A 67 -4.36 -6.09 1.72
CA ARG A 67 -4.39 -7.52 1.40
C ARG A 67 -5.68 -7.93 0.70
N ALA A 68 -6.82 -7.36 1.09
CA ALA A 68 -8.09 -7.60 0.41
C ALA A 68 -8.01 -7.14 -1.06
N LEU A 69 -7.44 -5.97 -1.30
CA LEU A 69 -7.23 -5.46 -2.65
C LEU A 69 -6.33 -6.40 -3.45
N ALA A 70 -5.22 -6.83 -2.86
CA ALA A 70 -4.27 -7.75 -3.50
C ALA A 70 -4.92 -9.12 -3.82
N GLY A 71 -5.95 -9.51 -3.06
CA GLY A 71 -6.67 -10.76 -3.24
C GLY A 71 -7.78 -10.73 -4.29
N ILE A 72 -8.09 -9.57 -4.87
CA ILE A 72 -9.12 -9.48 -5.92
C ILE A 72 -8.48 -9.92 -7.24
N GLU A 73 -8.95 -11.06 -7.76
CA GLU A 73 -8.32 -11.73 -8.90
C GLU A 73 -8.27 -10.87 -10.16
N HIS A 74 -9.34 -10.14 -10.44
CA HIS A 74 -9.44 -9.33 -11.66
C HIS A 74 -8.80 -7.94 -11.55
N ILE A 75 -8.19 -7.63 -10.41
CA ILE A 75 -7.42 -6.40 -10.22
C ILE A 75 -5.94 -6.70 -10.41
N THR A 76 -5.31 -5.99 -11.33
CA THR A 76 -3.87 -6.10 -11.57
C THR A 76 -3.14 -5.03 -10.76
N LEU A 77 -2.28 -5.48 -9.84
CA LEU A 77 -1.39 -4.56 -9.12
C LEU A 77 -0.09 -4.40 -9.89
N GLU A 78 0.37 -3.16 -10.03
CA GLU A 78 1.71 -2.90 -10.53
C GLU A 78 2.71 -3.51 -9.56
N ASP A 79 3.67 -4.29 -10.08
CA ASP A 79 4.73 -4.90 -9.28
C ASP A 79 4.18 -5.69 -8.07
N ARG A 80 3.26 -6.60 -8.35
CA ARG A 80 2.56 -7.38 -7.32
C ARG A 80 3.53 -8.07 -6.35
N GLY A 81 4.62 -8.64 -6.86
CA GLY A 81 5.61 -9.31 -6.01
C GLY A 81 6.21 -8.39 -4.97
N ALA A 82 6.60 -7.16 -5.37
CA ALA A 82 7.13 -6.16 -4.45
C ALA A 82 6.06 -5.73 -3.43
N VAL A 83 4.82 -5.58 -3.86
CA VAL A 83 3.72 -5.20 -2.96
C VAL A 83 3.51 -6.27 -1.88
N LEU A 84 3.52 -7.54 -2.24
CA LEU A 84 3.34 -8.63 -1.26
C LEU A 84 4.50 -8.68 -0.26
N LEU A 85 5.74 -8.50 -0.72
CA LEU A 85 6.90 -8.40 0.18
C LEU A 85 6.78 -7.21 1.12
N ALA A 86 6.34 -6.06 0.59
CA ALA A 86 6.14 -4.87 1.41
C ALA A 86 5.05 -5.07 2.46
N LEU A 87 3.97 -5.76 2.13
CA LEU A 87 2.91 -6.06 3.09
C LEU A 87 3.39 -6.98 4.22
N ASP A 88 4.21 -7.97 3.90
CA ASP A 88 4.80 -8.84 4.93
C ASP A 88 5.68 -8.03 5.90
N ALA A 89 6.50 -7.12 5.38
CA ALA A 89 7.33 -6.24 6.22
C ALA A 89 6.48 -5.24 7.01
N PHE A 90 5.43 -4.72 6.42
CA PHE A 90 4.47 -3.83 7.09
C PHE A 90 3.83 -4.52 8.29
N ASP A 91 3.43 -5.79 8.14
CA ASP A 91 2.87 -6.59 9.24
C ASP A 91 3.87 -6.76 10.39
N LYS A 92 5.17 -6.70 10.10
CA LYS A 92 6.25 -6.79 11.10
C LYS A 92 6.68 -5.44 11.65
N GLY A 93 5.95 -4.38 11.32
CA GLY A 93 6.16 -3.06 11.90
C GLY A 93 6.95 -2.07 11.06
N LEU A 94 7.34 -2.43 9.82
CA LEU A 94 8.00 -1.50 8.94
C LEU A 94 6.97 -0.55 8.31
N ASP A 95 7.32 0.74 8.19
CA ASP A 95 6.50 1.69 7.47
C ASP A 95 6.25 1.21 6.04
N PHE A 96 5.02 1.35 5.54
CA PHE A 96 4.65 0.80 4.24
C PHE A 96 5.45 1.41 3.09
N ALA A 97 5.63 2.74 3.11
CA ALA A 97 6.42 3.42 2.08
C ALA A 97 7.86 2.90 2.07
N ASP A 98 8.49 2.78 3.24
CA ASP A 98 9.85 2.26 3.37
C ASP A 98 9.93 0.82 2.87
N ALA A 99 8.98 -0.01 3.24
CA ALA A 99 8.92 -1.41 2.80
C ALA A 99 8.82 -1.51 1.28
N LEU A 100 7.99 -0.66 0.67
CA LEU A 100 7.80 -0.66 -0.77
C LEU A 100 9.02 -0.12 -1.51
N HIS A 101 9.68 0.94 -0.97
CA HIS A 101 10.94 1.45 -1.54
C HIS A 101 11.98 0.34 -1.59
N LEU A 102 12.16 -0.41 -0.51
CA LEU A 102 13.10 -1.52 -0.44
C LEU A 102 12.73 -2.63 -1.41
N ALA A 103 11.49 -3.08 -1.38
CA ALA A 103 11.04 -4.17 -2.25
C ALA A 103 11.22 -3.83 -3.73
N ARG A 104 11.06 -2.55 -4.11
CA ARG A 104 11.23 -2.11 -5.49
C ARG A 104 12.65 -1.71 -5.85
N SER A 105 13.57 -1.79 -4.92
CA SER A 105 15.01 -1.51 -5.13
C SER A 105 15.85 -2.79 -5.17
N SER A 106 15.23 -3.94 -5.38
CA SER A 106 15.88 -5.25 -5.28
C SER A 106 17.07 -5.44 -6.23
N ARG A 107 17.12 -4.67 -7.32
CA ARG A 107 18.24 -4.75 -8.27
C ARG A 107 19.45 -3.92 -7.85
N ALA A 108 19.29 -3.05 -6.88
CA ALA A 108 20.38 -2.23 -6.38
C ALA A 108 21.27 -3.06 -5.44
N SER A 109 22.53 -2.65 -5.29
CA SER A 109 23.48 -3.33 -4.39
C SER A 109 23.25 -2.97 -2.93
N GLY A 110 22.54 -1.87 -2.65
CA GLY A 110 22.21 -1.43 -1.32
C GLY A 110 21.21 -0.30 -1.35
N PHE A 111 20.61 -0.03 -0.19
CA PHE A 111 19.66 1.07 0.00
C PHE A 111 20.26 2.03 1.03
N ALA A 112 20.72 3.18 0.57
CA ALA A 112 21.37 4.16 1.43
C ALA A 112 20.33 5.04 2.13
N THR A 113 20.50 5.25 3.43
CA THR A 113 19.58 6.06 4.22
C THR A 113 20.30 6.74 5.37
N PHE A 114 19.76 7.85 5.84
CA PHE A 114 20.13 8.46 7.11
C PHE A 114 19.18 8.05 8.24
N ASP A 115 18.13 7.30 7.94
CA ASP A 115 17.09 6.92 8.90
C ASP A 115 17.57 5.74 9.78
N ARG A 116 17.92 6.04 11.03
CA ARG A 116 18.39 5.05 11.99
C ARG A 116 17.30 4.04 12.37
N ARG A 117 16.04 4.49 12.38
CA ARG A 117 14.89 3.61 12.68
C ARG A 117 14.72 2.56 11.60
N LEU A 118 14.81 2.99 10.33
CA LEU A 118 14.72 2.07 9.20
C LEU A 118 15.83 1.03 9.27
N ALA A 119 17.09 1.47 9.44
CA ALA A 119 18.23 0.57 9.51
C ALA A 119 18.08 -0.46 10.63
N LYS A 120 17.52 -0.04 11.76
CA LYS A 120 17.29 -0.94 12.91
C LYS A 120 16.13 -1.91 12.63
N ARG A 121 15.03 -1.42 12.07
CA ARG A 121 13.80 -2.20 11.86
C ARG A 121 13.96 -3.29 10.81
N VAL A 122 14.82 -3.09 9.80
CA VAL A 122 15.05 -4.10 8.76
C VAL A 122 15.87 -5.28 9.24
N LYS A 123 16.55 -5.16 10.37
CA LYS A 123 17.32 -6.27 10.93
C LYS A 123 16.39 -7.44 11.25
N GLY A 124 16.71 -8.62 10.74
CA GLY A 124 15.88 -9.79 10.92
C GLY A 124 14.75 -9.93 9.91
N LEU A 125 14.55 -8.95 9.03
CA LEU A 125 13.60 -9.07 7.93
C LEU A 125 14.33 -9.57 6.67
N ALA A 126 13.66 -10.43 5.91
CA ALA A 126 14.22 -10.99 4.67
C ALA A 126 14.00 -10.02 3.50
N LEU A 127 14.45 -8.77 3.65
CA LEU A 127 14.35 -7.77 2.61
C LEU A 127 15.68 -7.53 1.92
N VAL A 128 15.63 -7.33 0.62
CA VAL A 128 16.77 -6.93 -0.20
C VAL A 128 16.43 -5.62 -0.90
N PRO A 129 17.41 -4.77 -1.17
CA PRO A 129 18.85 -4.89 -0.89
C PRO A 129 19.17 -4.58 0.57
N PRO A 130 20.41 -4.82 1.01
CA PRO A 130 20.80 -4.46 2.38
C PRO A 130 20.73 -2.95 2.58
N VAL A 131 20.30 -2.54 3.76
CA VAL A 131 20.21 -1.12 4.13
C VAL A 131 21.55 -0.64 4.64
N ALA A 132 22.06 0.43 4.04
CA ALA A 132 23.30 1.08 4.42
C ALA A 132 22.99 2.40 5.13
N LEU A 133 23.23 2.44 6.44
CA LEU A 133 23.07 3.68 7.19
C LEU A 133 24.27 4.59 6.94
N LEU A 134 23.99 5.76 6.40
CA LEU A 134 25.01 6.79 6.20
C LEU A 134 25.22 7.56 7.49
N ALA A 135 26.47 7.82 7.82
CA ALA A 135 26.84 8.42 9.09
C ALA A 135 26.33 9.85 9.27
#